data_6a6224d99f56ed5354ffdacd9cc0564d
#
_entry.id   6a6224d99f56ed5354ffdacd9cc0564d
#
_cell.length_a   1.000
_cell.length_b   1.000
_cell.length_c   1.000
_cell.angle_alpha   90.00
_cell.angle_beta   90.00
_cell.angle_gamma   90.00
#
_symmetry.space_group_name_H-M   'P 1'
#
loop_
_entity.id
_entity.type
_entity.pdbx_description
1 polymer ?
#
loop_
_entity_poly.entity_id
_entity_poly.type
_entity_poly.pdbx_seq_one_letter_code
_entity_poly.pdbx_strand_id
1 'polypeptide(L)'
;TIDVEGREALIRRRGRANIKEQLAILRRAAAQGAQVMVVECMAVQPELQRAAQQDILRADIGVITNVRRDHTDVMGDTLEQICDALCNTVPRNGVLFTAEEEQAGRMSAWAGQLSCAFVPVRPQGDEPALDFPENTALALAVCQHLGVERATALEGMARFRRDPYALSLHRLGRGVFINGLSINDIQSTCMVWETLREKYGLEDRE
;
A
#
# COMPACT_ATOMS: atom_id res chain seq x y z
N THR A 1 10.05 -9.63 -6.34
CA THR A 1 10.30 -9.88 -4.90
C THR A 1 11.65 -9.31 -4.49
N ILE A 2 11.75 -8.85 -3.26
CA ILE A 2 13.01 -8.47 -2.60
C ILE A 2 13.19 -9.46 -1.45
N ASP A 3 14.37 -10.07 -1.33
CA ASP A 3 14.66 -11.03 -0.27
C ASP A 3 15.26 -10.37 0.99
N VAL A 4 15.56 -11.16 2.02
CA VAL A 4 16.10 -10.69 3.30
C VAL A 4 17.49 -10.04 3.19
N GLU A 5 18.19 -10.24 2.07
CA GLU A 5 19.48 -9.61 1.77
C GLU A 5 19.34 -8.39 0.83
N GLY A 6 18.10 -7.98 0.53
CA GLY A 6 17.82 -6.86 -0.37
C GLY A 6 18.03 -7.19 -1.86
N ARG A 7 18.14 -8.46 -2.23
CA ARG A 7 18.31 -8.86 -3.62
C ARG A 7 16.94 -8.94 -4.33
N GLU A 8 16.87 -8.29 -5.48
CA GLU A 8 15.69 -8.32 -6.32
C GLU A 8 15.63 -9.59 -7.16
N ALA A 9 14.46 -10.20 -7.24
CA ALA A 9 14.19 -11.33 -8.12
C ALA A 9 12.85 -11.17 -8.82
N LEU A 10 12.86 -11.34 -10.13
CA LEU A 10 11.64 -11.35 -10.93
C LEU A 10 10.86 -12.65 -10.70
N ILE A 11 9.54 -12.52 -10.64
CA ILE A 11 8.64 -13.68 -10.68
C ILE A 11 8.51 -14.09 -12.14
N ARG A 12 9.17 -15.18 -12.52
CA ARG A 12 9.06 -15.71 -13.88
C ARG A 12 7.73 -16.46 -14.03
N ARG A 13 6.87 -15.95 -14.91
CA ARG A 13 5.55 -16.53 -15.20
C ARG A 13 5.52 -17.17 -16.59
N ARG A 14 4.83 -18.31 -16.69
CA ARG A 14 4.49 -18.92 -17.99
C ARG A 14 3.09 -18.55 -18.48
N GLY A 15 2.35 -17.73 -17.73
CA GLY A 15 0.99 -17.32 -17.99
C GLY A 15 0.59 -16.09 -17.19
N ARG A 16 -0.73 -15.89 -16.98
CA ARG A 16 -1.24 -14.76 -16.17
C ARG A 16 -0.86 -14.89 -14.69
N ALA A 17 -0.81 -13.77 -14.00
CA ALA A 17 -0.63 -13.74 -12.55
C ALA A 17 -1.68 -14.61 -11.84
N ASN A 18 -1.25 -15.35 -10.81
CA ASN A 18 -2.11 -16.27 -10.07
C ASN A 18 -1.83 -16.15 -8.58
N ILE A 19 -2.88 -16.06 -7.74
CA ILE A 19 -2.75 -15.97 -6.30
C ILE A 19 -1.95 -17.14 -5.68
N LYS A 20 -1.95 -18.32 -6.32
CA LYS A 20 -1.16 -19.47 -5.87
C LYS A 20 0.36 -19.25 -5.96
N GLU A 21 0.83 -18.26 -6.73
CA GLU A 21 2.25 -17.90 -6.75
C GLU A 21 2.74 -17.48 -5.38
N GLN A 22 1.87 -16.90 -4.56
CA GLN A 22 2.16 -16.52 -3.18
C GLN A 22 2.66 -17.69 -2.34
N LEU A 23 2.14 -18.91 -2.56
CA LEU A 23 2.60 -20.11 -1.85
C LEU A 23 4.08 -20.42 -2.09
N ALA A 24 4.54 -20.26 -3.31
CA ALA A 24 5.94 -20.48 -3.64
C ALA A 24 6.85 -19.41 -3.01
N ILE A 25 6.37 -18.16 -2.99
CA ILE A 25 7.09 -17.04 -2.38
C ILE A 25 7.15 -17.19 -0.86
N LEU A 26 6.04 -17.56 -0.21
CA LEU A 26 6.01 -17.87 1.23
C LEU A 26 7.01 -18.97 1.60
N ARG A 27 7.04 -20.07 0.85
CA ARG A 27 7.99 -21.16 1.08
C ARG A 27 9.43 -20.70 0.94
N ARG A 28 9.70 -19.86 -0.04
CA ARG A 28 11.03 -19.28 -0.27
C ARG A 28 11.43 -18.36 0.89
N ALA A 29 10.54 -17.47 1.32
CA ALA A 29 10.78 -16.57 2.45
C ALA A 29 11.06 -17.38 3.74
N ALA A 30 10.25 -18.40 4.02
CA ALA A 30 10.46 -19.30 5.16
C ALA A 30 11.82 -20.02 5.08
N ALA A 31 12.20 -20.53 3.91
CA ALA A 31 13.50 -21.18 3.71
C ALA A 31 14.69 -20.23 3.89
N GLN A 32 14.50 -18.93 3.71
CA GLN A 32 15.49 -17.88 3.95
C GLN A 32 15.47 -17.34 5.39
N GLY A 33 14.61 -17.88 6.26
CA GLY A 33 14.49 -17.44 7.65
C GLY A 33 13.90 -16.05 7.81
N ALA A 34 13.07 -15.59 6.86
CA ALA A 34 12.40 -14.30 6.96
C ALA A 34 11.49 -14.25 8.20
N GLN A 35 11.70 -13.28 9.07
CA GLN A 35 10.88 -13.07 10.28
C GLN A 35 9.61 -12.25 9.96
N VAL A 36 9.68 -11.37 8.98
CA VAL A 36 8.57 -10.55 8.50
C VAL A 36 8.51 -10.65 6.98
N MET A 37 7.30 -10.73 6.45
CA MET A 37 7.06 -10.71 5.01
C MET A 37 5.98 -9.68 4.69
N VAL A 38 6.31 -8.75 3.82
CA VAL A 38 5.37 -7.77 3.29
C VAL A 38 4.87 -8.25 1.93
N VAL A 39 3.56 -8.35 1.77
CA VAL A 39 2.92 -8.86 0.56
C VAL A 39 1.86 -7.88 0.09
N GLU A 40 1.97 -7.44 -1.15
CA GLU A 40 0.91 -6.68 -1.79
C GLU A 40 -0.21 -7.61 -2.28
N CYS A 41 -1.46 -7.24 -2.01
CA CYS A 41 -2.63 -7.95 -2.54
C CYS A 41 -2.91 -7.47 -3.97
N MET A 42 -2.48 -8.23 -4.96
CA MET A 42 -2.71 -7.95 -6.39
C MET A 42 -4.08 -8.44 -6.88
N ALA A 43 -4.90 -9.03 -6.02
CA ALA A 43 -6.23 -9.49 -6.38
C ALA A 43 -7.21 -8.31 -6.34
N VAL A 44 -7.93 -8.09 -7.43
CA VAL A 44 -9.00 -7.09 -7.51
C VAL A 44 -10.38 -7.68 -7.24
N GLN A 45 -10.59 -8.97 -7.53
CA GLN A 45 -11.85 -9.65 -7.26
C GLN A 45 -11.99 -9.96 -5.77
N PRO A 46 -13.10 -9.60 -5.11
CA PRO A 46 -13.31 -9.79 -3.67
C PRO A 46 -13.10 -11.24 -3.21
N GLU A 47 -13.54 -12.22 -4.01
CA GLU A 47 -13.37 -13.65 -3.70
C GLU A 47 -11.90 -14.05 -3.70
N LEU A 48 -11.11 -13.50 -4.63
CA LEU A 48 -9.67 -13.77 -4.69
C LEU A 48 -8.90 -13.04 -3.59
N GLN A 49 -9.32 -11.84 -3.21
CA GLN A 49 -8.79 -11.13 -2.04
C GLN A 49 -9.01 -11.96 -0.78
N ARG A 50 -10.25 -12.43 -0.58
CA ARG A 50 -10.60 -13.29 0.55
C ARG A 50 -9.80 -14.58 0.54
N ALA A 51 -9.71 -15.27 -0.58
CA ALA A 51 -8.94 -16.50 -0.70
C ALA A 51 -7.44 -16.26 -0.45
N ALA A 52 -6.88 -15.17 -0.99
CA ALA A 52 -5.49 -14.81 -0.71
C ALA A 52 -5.23 -14.60 0.79
N GLN A 53 -6.09 -13.82 1.46
CA GLN A 53 -5.91 -13.51 2.87
C GLN A 53 -6.27 -14.68 3.79
N GLN A 54 -7.47 -15.27 3.63
CA GLN A 54 -8.00 -16.21 4.62
C GLN A 54 -7.51 -17.66 4.43
N ASP A 55 -7.20 -18.04 3.17
CA ASP A 55 -6.87 -19.42 2.85
C ASP A 55 -5.36 -19.60 2.56
N ILE A 56 -4.67 -18.57 2.03
CA ILE A 56 -3.28 -18.67 1.61
C ILE A 56 -2.32 -17.98 2.57
N LEU A 57 -2.42 -16.64 2.71
CA LEU A 57 -1.45 -15.83 3.46
C LEU A 57 -1.68 -15.93 4.95
N ARG A 58 -2.91 -15.75 5.39
CA ARG A 58 -3.30 -15.67 6.80
C ARG A 58 -2.43 -14.63 7.53
N ALA A 59 -2.26 -13.46 6.91
CA ALA A 59 -1.43 -12.40 7.47
C ALA A 59 -1.97 -11.96 8.83
N ASP A 60 -1.07 -11.69 9.77
CA ASP A 60 -1.39 -11.17 11.10
C ASP A 60 -1.65 -9.68 11.09
N ILE A 61 -1.03 -8.98 10.14
CA ILE A 61 -1.13 -7.53 9.99
C ILE A 61 -1.71 -7.22 8.61
N GLY A 62 -2.81 -6.48 8.59
CA GLY A 62 -3.40 -5.90 7.39
C GLY A 62 -3.11 -4.40 7.31
N VAL A 63 -2.92 -3.91 6.09
CA VAL A 63 -2.82 -2.48 5.81
C VAL A 63 -3.73 -2.15 4.64
N ILE A 64 -4.69 -1.25 4.86
CA ILE A 64 -5.51 -0.64 3.80
C ILE A 64 -5.17 0.84 3.80
N THR A 65 -4.51 1.31 2.75
CA THR A 65 -3.99 2.68 2.68
C THR A 65 -5.09 3.72 2.58
N ASN A 66 -6.02 3.50 1.67
CA ASN A 66 -7.16 4.36 1.38
C ASN A 66 -8.24 3.60 0.61
N VAL A 67 -9.42 4.21 0.47
CA VAL A 67 -10.51 3.75 -0.39
C VAL A 67 -10.74 4.81 -1.47
N ARG A 68 -10.49 4.46 -2.72
CA ARG A 68 -10.68 5.35 -3.87
C ARG A 68 -11.42 4.65 -4.98
N ARG A 69 -11.99 5.42 -5.90
CA ARG A 69 -12.66 4.87 -7.09
C ARG A 69 -11.63 4.26 -8.03
N ASP A 70 -11.42 2.97 -7.90
CA ASP A 70 -10.59 2.15 -8.78
C ASP A 70 -11.25 0.78 -8.94
N HIS A 71 -11.00 0.11 -10.06
CA HIS A 71 -11.56 -1.21 -10.36
C HIS A 71 -13.08 -1.33 -10.13
N THR A 72 -13.83 -0.29 -10.49
CA THR A 72 -15.28 -0.19 -10.25
C THR A 72 -16.07 -1.29 -10.95
N ASP A 73 -15.55 -1.82 -12.04
CA ASP A 73 -16.10 -2.97 -12.79
C ASP A 73 -16.11 -4.28 -11.98
N VAL A 74 -15.33 -4.35 -10.90
CA VAL A 74 -15.15 -5.57 -10.09
C VAL A 74 -15.47 -5.35 -8.61
N MET A 75 -15.05 -4.21 -8.04
CA MET A 75 -15.20 -3.91 -6.62
C MET A 75 -16.51 -3.19 -6.29
N GLY A 76 -17.19 -2.61 -7.30
CA GLY A 76 -18.45 -1.88 -7.15
C GLY A 76 -18.34 -0.40 -7.46
N ASP A 77 -19.49 0.24 -7.62
CA ASP A 77 -19.61 1.62 -8.13
C ASP A 77 -19.48 2.70 -7.05
N THR A 78 -19.58 2.33 -5.77
CA THR A 78 -19.52 3.27 -4.64
C THR A 78 -18.31 3.01 -3.75
N LEU A 79 -17.88 4.05 -3.00
CA LEU A 79 -16.76 3.90 -2.06
C LEU A 79 -17.05 2.88 -0.96
N GLU A 80 -18.30 2.75 -0.55
CA GLU A 80 -18.74 1.75 0.42
C GLU A 80 -18.56 0.33 -0.12
N GLN A 81 -18.93 0.08 -1.38
CA GLN A 81 -18.75 -1.23 -2.03
C GLN A 81 -17.27 -1.55 -2.22
N ILE A 82 -16.48 -0.58 -2.64
CA ILE A 82 -15.03 -0.74 -2.77
C ILE A 82 -14.39 -1.02 -1.40
N CYS A 83 -14.81 -0.32 -0.35
CA CYS A 83 -14.38 -0.58 1.02
C CYS A 83 -14.69 -2.02 1.44
N ASP A 84 -15.93 -2.50 1.20
CA ASP A 84 -16.31 -3.88 1.50
C ASP A 84 -15.46 -4.90 0.72
N ALA A 85 -15.15 -4.62 -0.54
CA ALA A 85 -14.26 -5.44 -1.34
C ALA A 85 -12.86 -5.50 -0.71
N LEU A 86 -12.25 -4.37 -0.40
CA LEU A 86 -10.94 -4.29 0.23
C LEU A 86 -10.91 -4.96 1.62
N CYS A 87 -12.01 -4.89 2.38
CA CYS A 87 -12.12 -5.51 3.69
C CYS A 87 -12.06 -7.05 3.67
N ASN A 88 -12.16 -7.69 2.49
CA ASN A 88 -11.85 -9.12 2.36
C ASN A 88 -10.38 -9.45 2.69
N THR A 89 -9.50 -8.46 2.72
CA THR A 89 -8.09 -8.60 3.11
C THR A 89 -7.84 -8.42 4.61
N VAL A 90 -8.86 -8.10 5.40
CA VAL A 90 -8.72 -7.90 6.86
C VAL A 90 -8.32 -9.21 7.54
N PRO A 91 -7.27 -9.21 8.39
CA PRO A 91 -6.84 -10.39 9.12
C PRO A 91 -7.89 -10.92 10.11
N ARG A 92 -7.90 -12.23 10.36
CA ARG A 92 -8.60 -12.80 11.52
C ARG A 92 -7.70 -12.79 12.74
N ASN A 93 -8.22 -12.35 13.88
CA ASN A 93 -7.49 -12.27 15.16
C ASN A 93 -6.15 -11.49 15.05
N GLY A 94 -6.04 -10.59 14.09
CA GLY A 94 -4.85 -9.79 13.82
C GLY A 94 -5.05 -8.32 14.09
N VAL A 95 -4.36 -7.46 13.34
CA VAL A 95 -4.48 -6.01 13.41
C VAL A 95 -4.61 -5.42 12.00
N LEU A 96 -5.52 -4.45 11.84
CA LEU A 96 -5.69 -3.66 10.63
C LEU A 96 -5.24 -2.22 10.88
N PHE A 97 -4.26 -1.76 10.12
CA PHE A 97 -3.84 -0.35 10.06
C PHE A 97 -4.45 0.32 8.83
N THR A 98 -4.93 1.54 8.98
CA THR A 98 -5.45 2.32 7.85
C THR A 98 -5.26 3.81 8.06
N ALA A 99 -5.00 4.53 6.97
CA ALA A 99 -5.05 6.00 6.92
C ALA A 99 -6.37 6.51 6.31
N GLU A 100 -7.29 5.60 5.97
CA GLU A 100 -8.61 5.95 5.47
C GLU A 100 -9.48 6.55 6.57
N GLU A 101 -10.05 7.72 6.31
CA GLU A 101 -10.88 8.43 7.28
C GLU A 101 -12.38 8.28 7.01
N GLU A 102 -12.82 8.42 5.77
CA GLU A 102 -14.24 8.44 5.41
C GLU A 102 -14.91 7.08 5.63
N GLN A 103 -14.21 6.00 5.27
CA GLN A 103 -14.71 4.63 5.42
C GLN A 103 -14.20 3.93 6.69
N ALA A 104 -13.52 4.65 7.58
CA ALA A 104 -12.92 4.08 8.81
C ALA A 104 -13.94 3.34 9.69
N GLY A 105 -15.16 3.90 9.83
CA GLY A 105 -16.24 3.26 10.60
C GLY A 105 -16.66 1.91 10.01
N ARG A 106 -16.71 1.81 8.68
CA ARG A 106 -17.03 0.57 7.97
C ARG A 106 -15.92 -0.48 8.13
N MET A 107 -14.67 -0.07 7.98
CA MET A 107 -13.51 -0.94 8.21
C MET A 107 -13.45 -1.44 9.66
N SER A 108 -13.74 -0.57 10.64
CA SER A 108 -13.80 -0.94 12.05
C SER A 108 -14.87 -2.00 12.32
N ALA A 109 -16.03 -1.88 11.69
CA ALA A 109 -17.11 -2.89 11.81
C ALA A 109 -16.67 -4.25 11.23
N TRP A 110 -16.01 -4.25 10.07
CA TRP A 110 -15.42 -5.45 9.47
C TRP A 110 -14.36 -6.09 10.38
N ALA A 111 -13.45 -5.28 10.92
CA ALA A 111 -12.41 -5.72 11.84
C ALA A 111 -13.03 -6.38 13.09
N GLY A 112 -14.08 -5.78 13.67
CA GLY A 112 -14.81 -6.33 14.81
C GLY A 112 -15.40 -7.71 14.54
N GLN A 113 -15.97 -7.95 13.35
CA GLN A 113 -16.51 -9.26 12.95
C GLN A 113 -15.43 -10.35 12.85
N LEU A 114 -14.19 -9.96 12.59
CA LEU A 114 -13.04 -10.86 12.42
C LEU A 114 -12.17 -10.94 13.67
N SER A 115 -12.59 -10.35 14.79
CA SER A 115 -11.77 -10.22 16.02
C SER A 115 -10.41 -9.58 15.75
N CYS A 116 -10.35 -8.65 14.79
CA CYS A 116 -9.18 -7.92 14.37
C CYS A 116 -9.11 -6.58 15.10
N ALA A 117 -7.98 -6.23 15.66
CA ALA A 117 -7.76 -4.89 16.20
C ALA A 117 -7.77 -3.85 15.08
N PHE A 118 -8.43 -2.72 15.28
CA PHE A 118 -8.51 -1.64 14.31
C PHE A 118 -7.68 -0.45 14.77
N VAL A 119 -6.73 -0.03 13.95
CA VAL A 119 -5.79 1.06 14.27
C VAL A 119 -5.83 2.12 13.16
N PRO A 120 -6.60 3.21 13.34
CA PRO A 120 -6.53 4.34 12.44
C PRO A 120 -5.21 5.08 12.64
N VAL A 121 -4.55 5.44 11.54
CA VAL A 121 -3.24 6.10 11.52
C VAL A 121 -3.38 7.45 10.83
N ARG A 122 -2.78 8.47 11.43
CA ARG A 122 -2.69 9.82 10.85
C ARG A 122 -1.26 10.30 10.82
N PRO A 123 -0.85 11.05 9.79
CA PRO A 123 0.42 11.75 9.78
C PRO A 123 0.54 12.68 10.99
N GLN A 124 1.73 12.72 11.59
CA GLN A 124 2.01 13.61 12.73
C GLN A 124 2.64 14.93 12.28
N GLY A 125 2.98 15.06 10.99
CA GLY A 125 3.55 16.26 10.40
C GLY A 125 5.08 16.34 10.50
N ASP A 126 5.72 15.33 11.10
CA ASP A 126 7.18 15.20 11.21
C ASP A 126 7.72 14.04 10.35
N GLU A 127 6.86 13.44 9.50
CA GLU A 127 7.27 12.42 8.56
C GLU A 127 8.20 13.00 7.50
N PRO A 128 9.21 12.22 7.06
CA PRO A 128 10.02 12.63 5.91
C PRO A 128 9.13 12.95 4.71
N ALA A 129 9.50 13.96 3.93
CA ALA A 129 8.79 14.34 2.70
C ALA A 129 8.90 13.23 1.63
N LEU A 130 8.23 12.11 1.86
CA LEU A 130 7.88 11.12 0.85
C LEU A 130 6.59 11.55 0.14
N ASP A 131 6.27 10.90 -0.96
CA ASP A 131 5.21 11.36 -1.87
C ASP A 131 3.83 11.51 -1.19
N PHE A 132 3.52 10.62 -0.24
CA PHE A 132 2.28 10.63 0.54
C PHE A 132 2.61 10.42 2.03
N PRO A 133 2.43 11.43 2.89
CA PRO A 133 2.75 11.33 4.32
C PRO A 133 1.97 10.21 5.02
N GLU A 134 0.76 9.89 4.56
CA GLU A 134 -0.07 8.80 5.07
C GLU A 134 0.63 7.44 4.93
N ASN A 135 1.31 7.21 3.80
CA ASN A 135 2.03 5.95 3.56
C ASN A 135 3.22 5.81 4.52
N THR A 136 3.92 6.92 4.78
CA THR A 136 5.00 6.94 5.76
C THR A 136 4.48 6.67 7.17
N ALA A 137 3.40 7.34 7.56
CA ALA A 137 2.77 7.15 8.87
C ALA A 137 2.32 5.69 9.07
N LEU A 138 1.69 5.08 8.06
CA LEU A 138 1.30 3.67 8.08
C LEU A 138 2.51 2.73 8.24
N ALA A 139 3.56 2.95 7.46
CA ALA A 139 4.76 2.13 7.55
C ALA A 139 5.43 2.25 8.93
N LEU A 140 5.49 3.47 9.51
CA LEU A 140 5.99 3.70 10.87
C LEU A 140 5.13 3.01 11.92
N ALA A 141 3.80 3.08 11.81
CA ALA A 141 2.89 2.42 12.75
C ALA A 141 3.06 0.89 12.73
N VAL A 142 3.21 0.28 11.55
CA VAL A 142 3.48 -1.15 11.41
C VAL A 142 4.86 -1.51 11.97
N CYS A 143 5.90 -0.74 11.67
CA CYS A 143 7.24 -0.95 12.22
C CYS A 143 7.22 -0.89 13.76
N GLN A 144 6.56 0.10 14.33
CA GLN A 144 6.42 0.25 15.78
C GLN A 144 5.64 -0.91 16.41
N HIS A 145 4.58 -1.39 15.77
CA HIS A 145 3.83 -2.57 16.20
C HIS A 145 4.71 -3.84 16.24
N LEU A 146 5.66 -3.94 15.31
CA LEU A 146 6.66 -5.03 15.25
C LEU A 146 7.85 -4.82 16.20
N GLY A 147 7.85 -3.78 17.02
CA GLY A 147 8.94 -3.48 17.95
C GLY A 147 10.17 -2.82 17.31
N VAL A 148 10.04 -2.32 16.07
CA VAL A 148 11.10 -1.56 15.41
C VAL A 148 11.01 -0.09 15.85
N GLU A 149 12.09 0.43 16.36
CA GLU A 149 12.16 1.82 16.80
C GLU A 149 12.01 2.80 15.62
N ARG A 150 11.35 3.94 15.88
CA ARG A 150 11.06 4.96 14.86
C ARG A 150 12.32 5.41 14.12
N ALA A 151 13.42 5.66 14.84
CA ALA A 151 14.68 6.07 14.21
C ALA A 151 15.20 5.03 13.21
N THR A 152 15.20 3.76 13.59
CA THR A 152 15.61 2.64 12.73
C THR A 152 14.70 2.51 11.51
N ALA A 153 13.37 2.67 11.70
CA ALA A 153 12.42 2.64 10.59
C ALA A 153 12.68 3.78 9.59
N LEU A 154 12.89 5.00 10.08
CA LEU A 154 13.22 6.18 9.26
C LEU A 154 14.53 6.02 8.50
N GLU A 155 15.57 5.47 9.13
CA GLU A 155 16.82 5.15 8.45
C GLU A 155 16.63 4.12 7.34
N GLY A 156 15.78 3.12 7.57
CA GLY A 156 15.39 2.14 6.56
C GLY A 156 14.69 2.80 5.37
N MET A 157 13.75 3.69 5.65
CA MET A 157 13.03 4.45 4.63
C MET A 157 13.95 5.37 3.82
N ALA A 158 14.96 5.99 4.44
CA ALA A 158 15.93 6.83 3.75
C ALA A 158 16.79 6.04 2.74
N ARG A 159 16.93 4.72 2.93
CA ARG A 159 17.63 3.80 2.03
C ARG A 159 16.75 3.14 0.98
N PHE A 160 15.46 3.47 1.00
CA PHE A 160 14.49 2.93 0.05
C PHE A 160 14.89 3.23 -1.40
N ARG A 161 14.91 2.20 -2.23
CA ARG A 161 15.01 2.37 -3.68
C ARG A 161 13.62 2.66 -4.23
N ARG A 162 13.44 3.87 -4.75
CA ARG A 162 12.20 4.23 -5.41
C ARG A 162 11.95 3.31 -6.61
N ASP A 163 10.72 2.87 -6.75
CA ASP A 163 10.25 2.25 -7.98
C ASP A 163 10.50 3.24 -9.14
N PRO A 164 11.04 2.81 -10.28
CA PRO A 164 11.25 3.68 -11.45
C PRO A 164 9.96 4.37 -11.93
N TYR A 165 8.82 3.80 -11.64
CA TYR A 165 7.51 4.36 -12.00
C TYR A 165 6.90 5.25 -10.90
N ALA A 166 7.50 5.31 -9.71
CA ALA A 166 7.05 6.19 -8.64
C ALA A 166 7.12 7.67 -9.06
N LEU A 167 6.27 8.48 -8.43
CA LEU A 167 6.23 9.92 -8.67
C LEU A 167 7.64 10.53 -8.59
N SER A 168 8.09 11.13 -9.67
CA SER A 168 9.39 11.80 -9.74
C SER A 168 9.36 12.99 -10.67
N LEU A 169 10.20 13.99 -10.34
CA LEU A 169 10.32 15.22 -11.11
C LEU A 169 11.71 15.30 -11.73
N HIS A 170 11.77 15.55 -13.01
CA HIS A 170 13.01 15.69 -13.76
C HIS A 170 13.06 17.05 -14.46
N ARG A 171 14.11 17.84 -14.20
CA ARG A 171 14.34 19.09 -14.93
C ARG A 171 14.88 18.78 -16.32
N LEU A 172 14.19 19.24 -17.35
CA LEU A 172 14.57 19.13 -18.75
C LEU A 172 14.70 20.53 -19.36
N GLY A 173 15.90 21.08 -19.32
CA GLY A 173 16.14 22.46 -19.76
C GLY A 173 15.34 23.46 -18.92
N ARG A 174 14.38 24.19 -19.57
CA ARG A 174 13.48 25.13 -18.88
C ARG A 174 12.18 24.48 -18.38
N GLY A 175 11.94 23.23 -18.73
CA GLY A 175 10.73 22.50 -18.35
C GLY A 175 10.96 21.54 -17.17
N VAL A 176 9.85 21.03 -16.65
CA VAL A 176 9.83 19.96 -15.65
C VAL A 176 9.01 18.82 -16.21
N PHE A 177 9.59 17.63 -16.26
CA PHE A 177 8.88 16.40 -16.56
C PHE A 177 8.44 15.76 -15.24
N ILE A 178 7.15 15.48 -15.13
CA ILE A 178 6.53 14.82 -13.97
C ILE A 178 6.22 13.39 -14.39
N ASN A 179 6.93 12.44 -13.79
CA ASN A 179 6.63 11.02 -13.95
C ASN A 179 5.60 10.62 -12.89
N GLY A 180 4.39 10.35 -13.32
CA GLY A 180 3.27 9.89 -12.47
C GLY A 180 2.76 8.50 -12.87
N LEU A 181 3.59 7.65 -13.47
CA LEU A 181 3.18 6.36 -14.05
C LEU A 181 2.65 5.35 -13.03
N SER A 182 2.97 5.51 -11.75
CA SER A 182 2.43 4.69 -10.66
C SER A 182 1.08 5.18 -10.12
N ILE A 183 0.62 6.33 -10.57
CA ILE A 183 -0.66 6.92 -10.15
C ILE A 183 -1.72 6.48 -11.16
N ASN A 184 -2.65 5.66 -10.73
CA ASN A 184 -3.64 5.02 -11.58
C ASN A 184 -5.09 5.47 -11.31
N ASP A 185 -5.31 6.37 -10.34
CA ASP A 185 -6.63 6.93 -10.06
C ASP A 185 -6.68 8.46 -10.25
N ILE A 186 -7.84 8.96 -10.63
CA ILE A 186 -8.07 10.37 -10.93
C ILE A 186 -7.86 11.25 -9.68
N GLN A 187 -8.31 10.81 -8.52
CA GLN A 187 -8.22 11.58 -7.28
C GLN A 187 -6.77 11.81 -6.88
N SER A 188 -5.95 10.75 -6.90
CA SER A 188 -4.50 10.86 -6.65
C SER A 188 -3.81 11.75 -7.67
N THR A 189 -4.18 11.65 -8.95
CA THR A 189 -3.64 12.49 -10.01
C THR A 189 -3.91 13.96 -9.74
N CYS A 190 -5.14 14.33 -9.39
CA CYS A 190 -5.53 15.69 -9.06
C CYS A 190 -4.78 16.19 -7.81
N MET A 191 -4.72 15.41 -6.74
CA MET A 191 -3.99 15.78 -5.52
C MET A 191 -2.51 16.07 -5.78
N VAL A 192 -1.85 15.19 -6.54
CA VAL A 192 -0.44 15.38 -6.90
C VAL A 192 -0.28 16.62 -7.77
N TRP A 193 -1.14 16.82 -8.76
CA TRP A 193 -1.11 18.02 -9.61
C TRP A 193 -1.24 19.30 -8.80
N GLU A 194 -2.23 19.39 -7.92
CA GLU A 194 -2.44 20.57 -7.05
C GLU A 194 -1.22 20.83 -6.16
N THR A 195 -0.69 19.79 -5.49
CA THR A 195 0.50 19.90 -4.66
C THR A 195 1.71 20.41 -5.45
N LEU A 196 1.92 19.89 -6.65
CA LEU A 196 3.05 20.29 -7.49
C LEU A 196 2.86 21.69 -8.06
N ARG A 197 1.63 22.05 -8.43
CA ARG A 197 1.28 23.41 -8.90
C ARG A 197 1.62 24.45 -7.84
N GLU A 198 1.20 24.23 -6.60
CA GLU A 198 1.50 25.13 -5.48
C GLU A 198 3.00 25.19 -5.17
N LYS A 199 3.64 24.04 -5.05
CA LYS A 199 5.05 23.95 -4.65
C LYS A 199 6.01 24.54 -5.67
N TYR A 200 5.70 24.46 -6.96
CA TYR A 200 6.59 24.89 -8.06
C TYR A 200 6.07 26.10 -8.82
N GLY A 201 4.95 26.72 -8.40
CA GLY A 201 4.35 27.87 -9.09
C GLY A 201 4.04 27.54 -10.56
N LEU A 202 3.52 26.34 -10.81
CA LEU A 202 3.14 25.94 -12.16
C LEU A 202 1.81 26.65 -12.47
N GLU A 203 1.89 27.80 -13.10
CA GLU A 203 0.72 28.47 -13.66
C GLU A 203 0.21 27.68 -14.86
N ASP A 204 -1.11 27.72 -15.09
CA ASP A 204 -1.73 27.16 -16.28
C ASP A 204 -1.10 27.83 -17.51
N ARG A 205 -0.16 27.14 -18.12
CA ARG A 205 0.36 27.50 -19.44
C ARG A 205 -0.41 26.68 -20.45
N GLU A 206 -1.19 27.40 -21.27
CA GLU A 206 -1.80 26.83 -22.45
C GLU A 206 -0.79 26.12 -23.37
#